data_2daa144a2b6603e5b30b08789124f53f
#
_entry.id   2daa144a2b6603e5b30b08789124f53f
#
_cell.length_a   1.000
_cell.length_b   1.000
_cell.length_c   1.000
_cell.angle_alpha   90.00
_cell.angle_beta   90.00
_cell.angle_gamma   90.00
#
_symmetry.space_group_name_H-M   'P 1'
#
loop_
_entity.id
_entity.type
_entity.pdbx_description
1 polymer ?
#
loop_
_entity_poly.entity_id
_entity_poly.type
_entity_poly.pdbx_seq_one_letter_code
_entity_poly.pdbx_strand_id
1 'polypeptide(L)'
;MVLEHEAGQLAYRDVVVGTPRQSGKSSLVLALVVYRKLSTPRQRLVYGAQTRLAARTKLFDVWWPRIRRSPLAGTFKLSRATGAETLRCANGSAMSLLSTDEGAAHGEPSTAPCSIECWALDAAAEQAVRPTMATRGNGQLWMLSTARHERSTFWRSKVDAGRIAAEWA
;
A
#
# COMPACT_ATOMS: atom_id res chain seq x y z
N MET A 1 3.37 -0.11 -18.20
CA MET A 1 2.40 0.34 -17.16
C MET A 1 2.96 0.09 -15.77
N VAL A 2 2.35 0.64 -14.69
CA VAL A 2 2.91 0.66 -13.32
C VAL A 2 3.26 -0.72 -12.72
N LEU A 3 2.71 -1.79 -13.27
CA LEU A 3 3.03 -3.18 -12.88
C LEU A 3 3.91 -3.89 -13.92
N GLU A 4 4.51 -3.15 -14.83
CA GLU A 4 5.43 -3.71 -15.81
C GLU A 4 6.72 -4.17 -15.16
N HIS A 5 7.22 -5.29 -15.64
CA HIS A 5 8.47 -5.88 -15.21
C HIS A 5 9.52 -5.66 -16.31
N GLU A 6 10.66 -5.15 -15.91
CA GLU A 6 11.85 -5.08 -16.73
C GLU A 6 12.89 -6.01 -16.12
N ALA A 7 13.36 -6.98 -16.91
CA ALA A 7 14.29 -8.02 -16.43
C ALA A 7 13.84 -8.74 -15.14
N GLY A 8 12.52 -8.97 -14.97
CA GLY A 8 11.95 -9.61 -13.79
C GLY A 8 11.78 -8.72 -12.56
N GLN A 9 12.12 -7.43 -12.67
CA GLN A 9 11.91 -6.44 -11.62
C GLN A 9 10.80 -5.45 -12.02
N LEU A 10 10.15 -4.84 -11.02
CA LEU A 10 9.18 -3.77 -11.28
C LEU A 10 9.90 -2.54 -11.85
N ALA A 11 9.39 -2.02 -12.96
CA ALA A 11 9.94 -0.83 -13.62
C ALA A 11 9.90 0.41 -12.71
N TYR A 12 8.89 0.50 -11.84
CA TYR A 12 8.72 1.64 -10.93
C TYR A 12 8.70 1.19 -9.49
N ARG A 13 9.59 1.75 -8.67
CA ARG A 13 9.62 1.53 -7.21
C ARG A 13 8.64 2.41 -6.46
N ASP A 14 8.44 3.63 -6.91
CA ASP A 14 7.55 4.61 -6.31
C ASP A 14 6.42 4.94 -7.28
N VAL A 15 5.18 4.86 -6.80
CA VAL A 15 3.98 5.17 -7.58
C VAL A 15 3.14 6.19 -6.83
N VAL A 16 2.97 7.35 -7.43
CA VAL A 16 2.21 8.46 -6.86
C VAL A 16 0.92 8.66 -7.63
N VAL A 17 -0.23 8.49 -6.98
CA VAL A 17 -1.55 8.58 -7.61
C VAL A 17 -2.38 9.69 -6.98
N GLY A 18 -2.53 10.79 -7.69
CA GLY A 18 -3.42 11.88 -7.33
C GLY A 18 -4.78 11.74 -8.02
N THR A 19 -5.85 11.64 -7.25
CA THR A 19 -7.20 11.52 -7.81
C THR A 19 -8.20 12.37 -7.01
N PRO A 20 -9.33 12.80 -7.59
CA PRO A 20 -10.39 13.49 -6.85
C PRO A 20 -10.95 12.64 -5.70
N ARG A 21 -11.69 13.28 -4.80
CA ARG A 21 -12.47 12.54 -3.80
C ARG A 21 -13.49 11.66 -4.50
N GLN A 22 -13.80 10.50 -3.89
CA GLN A 22 -14.79 9.52 -4.37
C GLN A 22 -14.50 8.91 -5.76
N SER A 23 -13.30 9.05 -6.29
CA SER A 23 -12.87 8.52 -7.60
C SER A 23 -12.44 7.04 -7.57
N GLY A 24 -12.82 6.30 -6.53
CA GLY A 24 -12.54 4.85 -6.48
C GLY A 24 -11.16 4.47 -5.93
N LYS A 25 -10.38 5.38 -5.32
CA LYS A 25 -9.06 5.07 -4.74
C LYS A 25 -9.02 3.79 -3.91
N SER A 26 -9.95 3.66 -2.98
CA SER A 26 -10.01 2.47 -2.10
C SER A 26 -10.28 1.18 -2.87
N SER A 27 -11.00 1.24 -3.98
CA SER A 27 -11.23 0.08 -4.85
C SER A 27 -9.99 -0.26 -5.66
N LEU A 28 -9.26 0.75 -6.14
CA LEU A 28 -7.97 0.57 -6.81
C LEU A 28 -6.96 -0.12 -5.88
N VAL A 29 -6.85 0.36 -4.63
CA VAL A 29 -5.95 -0.25 -3.64
C VAL A 29 -6.35 -1.69 -3.34
N LEU A 30 -7.64 -1.96 -3.17
CA LEU A 30 -8.12 -3.33 -2.97
C LEU A 30 -7.76 -4.24 -4.15
N ALA A 31 -8.00 -3.78 -5.38
CA ALA A 31 -7.67 -4.53 -6.60
C ALA A 31 -6.16 -4.81 -6.67
N LEU A 32 -5.32 -3.81 -6.37
CA LEU A 32 -3.88 -3.96 -6.32
C LEU A 32 -3.43 -4.97 -5.26
N VAL A 33 -3.97 -4.89 -4.03
CA VAL A 33 -3.67 -5.82 -2.94
C VAL A 33 -4.05 -7.25 -3.33
N VAL A 34 -5.23 -7.44 -3.89
CA VAL A 34 -5.71 -8.76 -4.33
C VAL A 34 -4.82 -9.29 -5.47
N TYR A 35 -4.58 -8.49 -6.50
CA TYR A 35 -3.72 -8.86 -7.62
C TYR A 35 -2.34 -9.30 -7.14
N ARG A 36 -1.66 -8.47 -6.35
CA ARG A 36 -0.33 -8.79 -5.83
C ARG A 36 -0.29 -10.08 -5.02
N LYS A 37 -1.31 -10.29 -4.18
CA LYS A 37 -1.40 -11.49 -3.35
C LYS A 37 -1.62 -12.76 -4.18
N LEU A 38 -2.32 -12.66 -5.29
CA LEU A 38 -2.59 -13.81 -6.16
C LEU A 38 -1.42 -14.09 -7.13
N SER A 39 -0.80 -13.02 -7.66
CA SER A 39 0.25 -13.12 -8.69
C SER A 39 1.55 -13.70 -8.16
N THR A 40 1.91 -13.44 -6.90
CA THR A 40 3.18 -13.88 -6.34
C THR A 40 2.98 -14.47 -4.95
N PRO A 41 3.39 -15.70 -4.68
CA PRO A 41 3.26 -16.30 -3.37
C PRO A 41 4.18 -15.66 -2.32
N ARG A 42 3.80 -15.79 -1.05
CA ARG A 42 4.57 -15.35 0.12
C ARG A 42 4.88 -13.86 0.15
N GLN A 43 4.10 -13.03 -0.54
CA GLN A 43 4.26 -11.58 -0.48
C GLN A 43 3.83 -11.00 0.87
N ARG A 44 4.58 -10.01 1.33
CA ARG A 44 4.25 -9.21 2.52
C ARG A 44 3.86 -7.82 2.07
N LEU A 45 2.61 -7.45 2.31
CA LEU A 45 2.09 -6.11 2.04
C LEU A 45 1.84 -5.39 3.36
N VAL A 46 2.03 -4.10 3.34
CA VAL A 46 1.64 -3.22 4.44
C VAL A 46 0.67 -2.18 3.92
N TYR A 47 -0.43 -1.98 4.59
CA TYR A 47 -1.40 -0.95 4.28
C TYR A 47 -1.46 0.07 5.40
N GLY A 48 -1.25 1.34 5.06
CA GLY A 48 -1.40 2.48 5.96
C GLY A 48 -2.49 3.41 5.46
N ALA A 49 -3.19 4.05 6.40
CA ALA A 49 -4.08 5.17 6.17
C ALA A 49 -3.70 6.29 7.14
N GLN A 50 -4.44 7.40 7.13
CA GLN A 50 -4.19 8.55 8.00
C GLN A 50 -4.04 8.17 9.50
N THR A 51 -4.85 7.21 9.93
CA THR A 51 -4.75 6.62 11.27
C THR A 51 -4.87 5.11 11.16
N ARG A 52 -4.35 4.38 12.16
CA ARG A 52 -4.53 2.93 12.23
C ARG A 52 -6.02 2.56 12.26
N LEU A 53 -6.84 3.33 12.99
CA LEU A 53 -8.28 3.12 13.03
C LEU A 53 -8.92 3.24 11.64
N ALA A 54 -8.54 4.25 10.85
CA ALA A 54 -9.02 4.41 9.48
C ALA A 54 -8.61 3.23 8.59
N ALA A 55 -7.37 2.74 8.71
CA ALA A 55 -6.91 1.56 7.99
C ALA A 55 -7.70 0.30 8.38
N ARG A 56 -7.95 0.10 9.67
CA ARG A 56 -8.72 -1.01 10.21
C ARG A 56 -10.18 -0.98 9.73
N THR A 57 -10.84 0.17 9.83
CA THR A 57 -12.21 0.37 9.31
C THR A 57 -12.26 0.06 7.81
N LYS A 58 -11.30 0.54 7.04
CA LYS A 58 -11.22 0.25 5.61
C LYS A 58 -11.12 -1.25 5.33
N LEU A 59 -10.26 -1.95 6.04
CA LEU A 59 -10.07 -3.39 5.88
C LEU A 59 -11.32 -4.17 6.29
N PHE A 60 -11.92 -3.88 7.46
CA PHE A 60 -12.99 -4.70 8.04
C PHE A 60 -14.35 -4.40 7.46
N ASP A 61 -14.68 -3.12 7.23
CA ASP A 61 -16.03 -2.69 6.89
C ASP A 61 -16.22 -2.47 5.39
N VAL A 62 -15.13 -2.30 4.64
CA VAL A 62 -15.19 -2.05 3.20
C VAL A 62 -14.59 -3.20 2.38
N TRP A 63 -13.34 -3.60 2.64
CA TRP A 63 -12.64 -4.56 1.80
C TRP A 63 -13.04 -6.00 2.10
N TRP A 64 -13.08 -6.39 3.35
CA TRP A 64 -13.43 -7.74 3.73
C TRP A 64 -14.83 -8.17 3.29
N PRO A 65 -15.90 -7.38 3.46
CA PRO A 65 -17.21 -7.73 2.94
C PRO A 65 -17.23 -7.89 1.41
N ARG A 66 -16.46 -7.09 0.68
CA ARG A 66 -16.33 -7.21 -0.79
C ARG A 66 -15.64 -8.50 -1.19
N ILE A 67 -14.53 -8.85 -0.53
CA ILE A 67 -13.82 -10.12 -0.76
C ILE A 67 -14.75 -11.30 -0.47
N ARG A 68 -15.46 -11.29 0.64
CA ARG A 68 -16.38 -12.36 1.03
C ARG A 68 -17.55 -12.59 0.06
N ARG A 69 -17.97 -11.56 -0.65
CA ARG A 69 -19.02 -11.64 -1.66
C ARG A 69 -18.49 -11.96 -3.05
N SER A 70 -17.20 -12.08 -3.23
CA SER A 70 -16.54 -12.38 -4.51
C SER A 70 -16.23 -13.88 -4.62
N PRO A 71 -15.93 -14.38 -5.82
CA PRO A 71 -15.46 -15.76 -6.03
C PRO A 71 -14.16 -16.08 -5.27
N LEU A 72 -13.47 -15.07 -4.76
CA LEU A 72 -12.22 -15.20 -4.01
C LEU A 72 -12.42 -15.43 -2.49
N ALA A 73 -13.66 -15.55 -2.03
CA ALA A 73 -13.99 -15.65 -0.59
C ALA A 73 -13.19 -16.74 0.13
N GLY A 74 -13.03 -17.92 -0.49
CA GLY A 74 -12.29 -19.05 0.08
C GLY A 74 -10.77 -18.90 0.05
N THR A 75 -10.24 -17.97 -0.75
CA THR A 75 -8.81 -17.75 -0.94
C THR A 75 -8.19 -16.90 0.17
N PHE A 76 -9.01 -16.10 0.84
CA PHE A 76 -8.54 -15.16 1.86
C PHE A 76 -9.09 -15.47 3.24
N LYS A 77 -8.27 -15.20 4.28
CA LYS A 77 -8.65 -15.26 5.69
C LYS A 77 -8.28 -13.94 6.36
N LEU A 78 -9.20 -13.41 7.18
CA LEU A 78 -8.99 -12.20 7.95
C LEU A 78 -8.75 -12.55 9.41
N SER A 79 -7.59 -12.17 9.96
CA SER A 79 -7.34 -12.13 11.39
C SER A 79 -7.76 -10.77 11.95
N ARG A 80 -8.49 -10.78 13.08
CA ARG A 80 -9.00 -9.58 13.76
C ARG A 80 -8.30 -9.31 15.09
N ALA A 81 -7.22 -10.03 15.38
CA ALA A 81 -6.48 -9.82 16.61
C ALA A 81 -6.00 -8.36 16.69
N THR A 82 -6.35 -7.68 17.77
CA THR A 82 -5.99 -6.26 17.98
C THR A 82 -4.47 -6.12 17.98
N GLY A 83 -3.95 -5.22 17.18
CA GLY A 83 -2.52 -5.02 17.01
C GLY A 83 -1.88 -5.93 15.94
N ALA A 84 -2.53 -7.02 15.55
CA ALA A 84 -2.05 -8.00 14.58
C ALA A 84 -3.09 -8.30 13.48
N GLU A 85 -3.86 -7.28 13.09
CA GLU A 85 -4.84 -7.39 12.01
C GLU A 85 -4.15 -7.74 10.71
N THR A 86 -4.55 -8.86 10.12
CA THR A 86 -3.87 -9.39 8.94
C THR A 86 -4.87 -10.01 7.97
N LEU A 87 -4.79 -9.64 6.71
CA LEU A 87 -5.44 -10.34 5.60
C LEU A 87 -4.44 -11.35 5.01
N ARG A 88 -4.72 -12.63 5.12
CA ARG A 88 -3.86 -13.72 4.61
C ARG A 88 -4.46 -14.33 3.35
N CYS A 89 -3.61 -14.72 2.43
CA CYS A 89 -3.98 -15.49 1.22
C CYS A 89 -3.50 -16.93 1.36
N ALA A 90 -4.21 -17.86 0.73
CA ALA A 90 -3.90 -19.30 0.76
C ALA A 90 -2.48 -19.62 0.25
N ASN A 91 -1.92 -18.80 -0.65
CA ASN A 91 -0.56 -18.95 -1.18
C ASN A 91 0.56 -18.44 -0.22
N GLY A 92 0.23 -18.14 1.04
CA GLY A 92 1.17 -17.66 2.05
C GLY A 92 1.41 -16.14 2.05
N SER A 93 0.79 -15.39 1.14
CA SER A 93 0.88 -13.91 1.14
C SER A 93 0.06 -13.31 2.27
N ALA A 94 0.56 -12.23 2.88
CA ALA A 94 -0.11 -11.55 3.97
C ALA A 94 -0.07 -10.03 3.79
N MET A 95 -1.11 -9.34 4.28
CA MET A 95 -1.14 -7.89 4.41
C MET A 95 -1.44 -7.53 5.86
N SER A 96 -0.56 -6.74 6.45
CA SER A 96 -0.72 -6.15 7.78
C SER A 96 -1.09 -4.66 7.68
N LEU A 97 -1.60 -4.11 8.76
CA LEU A 97 -1.81 -2.68 8.88
C LEU A 97 -0.56 -2.00 9.45
N LEU A 98 -0.18 -0.86 8.86
CA LEU A 98 0.88 -0.02 9.39
C LEU A 98 0.41 0.59 10.72
N SER A 99 1.23 0.48 11.75
CA SER A 99 1.11 1.30 12.93
C SER A 99 1.85 2.62 12.70
N THR A 100 1.21 3.73 13.01
CA THR A 100 1.83 5.06 12.97
C THR A 100 2.56 5.38 14.28
N ASP A 101 2.49 4.49 15.27
CA ASP A 101 3.22 4.67 16.52
C ASP A 101 4.72 4.50 16.27
N GLU A 102 5.50 5.45 16.71
CA GLU A 102 6.96 5.45 16.62
C GLU A 102 7.53 4.16 17.23
N GLY A 103 8.06 3.29 16.39
CA GLY A 103 8.66 2.01 16.80
C GLY A 103 8.03 0.75 16.20
N ALA A 104 6.84 0.80 15.64
CA ALA A 104 6.15 -0.40 15.14
C ALA A 104 6.57 -0.83 13.72
N ALA A 105 7.35 -0.04 13.00
CA ALA A 105 7.84 -0.38 11.67
C ALA A 105 9.07 -1.33 11.69
N HIS A 106 9.57 -1.68 12.86
CA HIS A 106 10.78 -2.49 13.04
C HIS A 106 10.47 -3.99 13.13
N GLY A 107 9.72 -4.57 12.23
CA GLY A 107 9.39 -5.95 12.53
C GLY A 107 9.52 -6.97 11.42
N GLU A 108 9.08 -6.70 10.22
CA GLU A 108 9.21 -7.69 9.14
C GLU A 108 9.53 -7.03 7.79
N PRO A 109 10.50 -7.58 7.04
CA PRO A 109 10.82 -7.08 5.71
C PRO A 109 9.61 -7.26 4.78
N SER A 110 9.05 -6.16 4.31
CA SER A 110 7.93 -6.14 3.38
C SER A 110 8.40 -6.34 1.95
N THR A 111 7.84 -7.33 1.26
CA THR A 111 8.22 -7.71 -0.12
C THR A 111 7.37 -7.06 -1.21
N ALA A 112 6.35 -6.29 -0.84
CA ALA A 112 5.34 -5.87 -1.80
C ALA A 112 4.80 -4.48 -1.49
N PRO A 113 3.99 -3.91 -2.38
CA PRO A 113 3.63 -2.51 -2.33
C PRO A 113 3.04 -2.14 -0.96
N CYS A 114 3.70 -1.20 -0.32
CA CYS A 114 3.10 -0.47 0.77
C CYS A 114 2.15 0.55 0.15
N SER A 115 0.85 0.37 0.38
CA SER A 115 -0.14 1.33 -0.05
C SER A 115 -0.42 2.28 1.11
N ILE A 116 0.03 3.52 0.98
CA ILE A 116 -0.15 4.55 2.01
C ILE A 116 -1.02 5.66 1.43
N GLU A 117 -2.09 6.03 2.14
CA GLU A 117 -2.84 7.25 1.81
C GLU A 117 -2.04 8.48 2.29
N CYS A 118 -1.42 9.19 1.36
CA CYS A 118 -0.37 10.20 1.65
C CYS A 118 -0.84 11.60 2.03
N TRP A 119 -2.13 11.88 2.15
CA TRP A 119 -2.56 13.26 2.39
C TRP A 119 -2.27 13.79 3.81
N ALA A 120 -1.97 12.92 4.75
CA ALA A 120 -1.60 13.25 6.14
C ALA A 120 -0.29 12.61 6.60
N LEU A 121 0.47 12.00 5.67
CA LEU A 121 1.78 11.42 5.98
C LEU A 121 2.86 12.49 5.87
N ASP A 122 3.80 12.42 6.78
CA ASP A 122 5.03 13.19 6.79
C ASP A 122 6.21 12.35 6.29
N ALA A 123 7.37 12.97 6.25
CA ALA A 123 8.61 12.30 5.85
C ALA A 123 9.00 11.16 6.82
N ALA A 124 8.56 11.21 8.08
CA ALA A 124 8.89 10.21 9.08
C ALA A 124 8.24 8.86 8.78
N ALA A 125 6.95 8.85 8.39
CA ALA A 125 6.26 7.63 8.00
C ALA A 125 6.87 7.00 6.73
N GLU A 126 7.32 7.81 5.77
CA GLU A 126 8.05 7.31 4.61
C GLU A 126 9.38 6.67 5.01
N GLN A 127 10.15 7.35 5.86
CA GLN A 127 11.44 6.84 6.34
C GLN A 127 11.29 5.52 7.11
N ALA A 128 10.20 5.33 7.84
CA ALA A 128 9.92 4.09 8.54
C ALA A 128 9.64 2.91 7.58
N VAL A 129 9.02 3.18 6.42
CA VAL A 129 8.62 2.14 5.45
C VAL A 129 9.75 1.80 4.47
N ARG A 130 10.53 2.76 4.00
CA ARG A 130 11.58 2.54 2.98
C ARG A 130 12.60 1.47 3.33
N PRO A 131 13.15 1.38 4.56
CA PRO A 131 14.10 0.33 4.93
C PRO A 131 13.50 -1.07 4.82
N THR A 132 12.21 -1.24 5.13
CA THR A 132 11.54 -2.54 5.04
C THR A 132 11.41 -3.06 3.61
N MET A 133 11.53 -2.18 2.61
CA MET A 133 11.48 -2.48 1.19
C MET A 133 12.89 -2.66 0.57
N ALA A 134 13.94 -2.10 1.18
CA ALA A 134 15.28 -2.04 0.61
C ALA A 134 15.92 -3.43 0.38
N THR A 135 15.59 -4.41 1.22
CA THR A 135 16.14 -5.77 1.18
C THR A 135 15.51 -6.66 0.11
N ARG A 136 14.54 -6.13 -0.68
CA ARG A 136 13.75 -6.92 -1.63
C ARG A 136 13.71 -6.27 -3.01
N GLY A 137 14.12 -7.02 -4.05
CA GLY A 137 14.22 -6.51 -5.43
C GLY A 137 12.90 -6.00 -6.04
N ASN A 138 11.75 -6.46 -5.55
CA ASN A 138 10.41 -6.12 -6.05
C ASN A 138 9.55 -5.30 -5.06
N GLY A 139 10.20 -4.56 -4.15
CA GLY A 139 9.51 -3.62 -3.26
C GLY A 139 8.95 -2.43 -4.04
N GLN A 140 7.67 -2.08 -3.85
CA GLN A 140 7.01 -0.95 -4.49
C GLN A 140 6.19 -0.16 -3.48
N LEU A 141 6.38 1.15 -3.44
CA LEU A 141 5.65 2.08 -2.59
C LEU A 141 4.55 2.77 -3.40
N TRP A 142 3.31 2.58 -2.98
CA TRP A 142 2.16 3.27 -3.56
C TRP A 142 1.69 4.36 -2.63
N MET A 143 1.73 5.58 -3.11
CA MET A 143 1.26 6.77 -2.41
C MET A 143 0.01 7.30 -3.11
N LEU A 144 -1.13 7.29 -2.40
CA LEU A 144 -2.41 7.75 -2.96
C LEU A 144 -2.94 8.94 -2.17
N SER A 145 -3.31 10.00 -2.87
CA SER A 145 -3.90 11.18 -2.24
C SER A 145 -5.03 11.78 -3.07
N THR A 146 -5.85 12.60 -2.40
CA THR A 146 -6.75 13.52 -3.09
C THR A 146 -5.98 14.80 -3.40
N ALA A 147 -5.93 15.18 -4.67
CA ALA A 147 -5.13 16.28 -5.25
C ALA A 147 -5.37 17.69 -4.65
N ARG A 148 -6.12 17.85 -3.56
CA ARG A 148 -6.70 19.13 -3.13
C ARG A 148 -6.04 19.78 -1.92
N HIS A 149 -4.88 19.38 -1.46
CA HIS A 149 -4.26 20.07 -0.31
C HIS A 149 -3.03 20.89 -0.72
N GLU A 150 -3.26 22.17 -0.93
CA GLU A 150 -2.21 23.18 -1.08
C GLU A 150 -1.23 23.22 0.10
N ARG A 151 -1.60 22.67 1.24
CA ARG A 151 -0.81 22.61 2.47
C ARG A 151 0.09 21.37 2.62
N SER A 152 -0.02 20.37 1.77
CA SER A 152 0.84 19.19 1.84
C SER A 152 2.13 19.39 1.03
N THR A 153 3.14 19.96 1.65
CA THR A 153 4.49 20.10 1.08
C THR A 153 5.09 18.75 0.69
N PHE A 154 4.86 17.73 1.51
CA PHE A 154 5.29 16.36 1.25
C PHE A 154 4.69 15.81 -0.05
N TRP A 155 3.37 15.93 -0.25
CA TRP A 155 2.72 15.48 -1.47
C TRP A 155 3.23 16.20 -2.72
N ARG A 156 3.39 17.52 -2.65
CA ARG A 156 3.95 18.32 -3.76
C ARG A 156 5.34 17.85 -4.14
N SER A 157 6.24 17.67 -3.17
CA SER A 157 7.60 17.20 -3.44
C SER A 157 7.63 15.85 -4.17
N LYS A 158 6.70 14.92 -3.86
CA LYS A 158 6.59 13.63 -4.54
C LYS A 158 6.06 13.75 -5.97
N VAL A 159 5.05 14.61 -6.18
CA VAL A 159 4.51 14.86 -7.51
C VAL A 159 5.55 15.55 -8.40
N ASP A 160 6.26 16.54 -7.87
CA ASP A 160 7.27 17.28 -8.62
C ASP A 160 8.48 16.39 -8.95
N ALA A 161 8.93 15.56 -8.02
CA ALA A 161 9.98 14.57 -8.28
C ALA A 161 9.56 13.56 -9.37
N GLY A 162 8.31 13.11 -9.37
CA GLY A 162 7.79 12.22 -10.40
C GLY A 162 7.70 12.88 -11.77
N ARG A 163 7.35 14.16 -11.84
CA ARG A 163 7.33 14.93 -13.09
C ARG A 163 8.73 15.11 -13.67
N ILE A 164 9.70 15.52 -12.84
CA ILE A 164 11.10 15.64 -13.25
C ILE A 164 11.61 14.29 -13.78
N ALA A 165 11.36 13.19 -13.08
CA ALA A 165 11.78 11.86 -13.53
C ALA A 165 11.16 11.46 -14.88
N ALA A 166 9.91 11.87 -15.16
CA ALA A 166 9.23 11.60 -16.41
C ALA A 166 9.75 12.47 -17.59
N GLU A 167 10.35 13.62 -17.31
CA GLU A 167 10.98 14.48 -18.34
C GLU A 167 12.34 13.94 -18.80
N TRP A 168 12.96 13.05 -18.02
CA TRP A 168 14.29 12.46 -18.30
C TRP A 168 14.21 11.00 -18.79
N ALA A 169 13.02 10.44 -18.94
CA ALA A 169 12.78 9.06 -19.38
C ALA A 169 12.38 8.99 -20.87
#